data_c287c32b79df5efb79c031ff7f01b815
#
_entry.id   c287c32b79df5efb79c031ff7f01b815
#
_cell.length_a   1.000
_cell.length_b   1.000
_cell.length_c   1.000
_cell.angle_alpha   90.00
_cell.angle_beta   90.00
_cell.angle_gamma   90.00
#
_symmetry.space_group_name_H-M   'P 1'
#
loop_
_entity.id
_entity.type
_entity.pdbx_description
1 polymer ?
#
loop_
_entity_poly.entity_id
_entity_poly.type
_entity_poly.pdbx_seq_one_letter_code
_entity_poly.pdbx_strand_id
1 'polypeptide(L)'
;MSLKGKDFLSVHHLTVDEIYQIFDFARILKAKQKAGEPHPLLKGKTLGMIFQKASTRTRVSFEVGMWQLGGSALFLSSNDMQIGRGEPVKDTARVLSRYVDGIMIRTFSHLEVEELAEYATVPVINALTDLLHPCQAMADIFTALEHKGELKGRKLCYIGDGNNMVNSLLHICAKVGMDISVATPANYAPDATIVEQAAVAAKLSGSKITILDDPLAAAQDADVLYTDVWASMGKEGEQAIRKQAFAGFQINNTLLQAAKKDTIVMHCLPAHRGEEITEDVIEGPNSVVFDEAENRLHVQKAIMALLMAD
;
A
#
# COMPACT_ATOMS: atom_id res chain seq x y z
N MET A 1 -6.14 17.90 -12.40
CA MET A 1 -6.32 18.68 -11.15
C MET A 1 -5.03 18.58 -10.34
N SER A 2 -4.69 19.60 -9.57
CA SER A 2 -3.47 19.57 -8.74
C SER A 2 -3.70 18.77 -7.46
N LEU A 3 -2.78 17.87 -7.12
CA LEU A 3 -2.75 17.19 -5.83
C LEU A 3 -2.11 18.04 -4.73
N LYS A 4 -1.54 19.19 -5.09
CA LYS A 4 -0.84 20.09 -4.17
C LYS A 4 -1.71 20.46 -2.97
N GLY A 5 -1.18 20.26 -1.77
CA GLY A 5 -1.83 20.60 -0.51
C GLY A 5 -2.97 19.66 -0.09
N LYS A 6 -3.25 18.59 -0.87
CA LYS A 6 -4.19 17.54 -0.46
C LYS A 6 -3.53 16.55 0.50
N ASP A 7 -4.36 15.85 1.26
CA ASP A 7 -3.94 14.70 2.04
C ASP A 7 -4.00 13.41 1.21
N PHE A 8 -3.19 12.44 1.58
CA PHE A 8 -3.20 11.10 1.02
C PHE A 8 -3.50 10.07 2.11
N LEU A 9 -4.76 9.94 2.51
CA LEU A 9 -5.20 9.05 3.60
C LEU A 9 -5.65 7.69 3.08
N SER A 10 -6.26 7.67 1.89
CA SER A 10 -6.82 6.49 1.24
C SER A 10 -6.84 6.67 -0.27
N VAL A 11 -6.65 5.58 -1.00
CA VAL A 11 -6.88 5.55 -2.47
C VAL A 11 -8.35 5.84 -2.80
N HIS A 12 -9.27 5.56 -1.89
CA HIS A 12 -10.69 5.85 -2.06
C HIS A 12 -10.95 7.33 -2.41
N HIS A 13 -10.18 8.25 -1.85
CA HIS A 13 -10.35 9.70 -2.05
C HIS A 13 -9.75 10.23 -3.37
N LEU A 14 -8.92 9.43 -4.06
CA LEU A 14 -8.36 9.83 -5.34
C LEU A 14 -9.35 9.60 -6.50
N THR A 15 -9.28 10.45 -7.50
CA THR A 15 -9.86 10.16 -8.82
C THR A 15 -8.96 9.19 -9.59
N VAL A 16 -9.49 8.58 -10.65
CA VAL A 16 -8.71 7.71 -11.55
C VAL A 16 -7.56 8.49 -12.19
N ASP A 17 -7.80 9.73 -12.62
CA ASP A 17 -6.79 10.60 -13.22
C ASP A 17 -5.65 10.91 -12.24
N GLU A 18 -5.97 11.15 -10.96
CA GLU A 18 -4.95 11.37 -9.92
C GLU A 18 -4.12 10.12 -9.66
N ILE A 19 -4.71 8.92 -9.70
CA ILE A 19 -3.97 7.66 -9.61
C ILE A 19 -2.97 7.55 -10.76
N TYR A 20 -3.41 7.73 -12.00
CA TYR A 20 -2.52 7.66 -13.15
C TYR A 20 -1.49 8.82 -13.18
N GLN A 21 -1.85 10.01 -12.70
CA GLN A 21 -0.89 11.09 -12.51
C GLN A 21 0.26 10.69 -11.57
N ILE A 22 -0.05 10.00 -10.46
CA ILE A 22 0.98 9.48 -9.55
C ILE A 22 1.83 8.41 -10.24
N PHE A 23 1.22 7.50 -11.01
CA PHE A 23 1.96 6.44 -11.73
C PHE A 23 2.88 7.01 -12.81
N ASP A 24 2.41 7.94 -13.63
CA ASP A 24 3.22 8.57 -14.66
C ASP A 24 4.40 9.34 -14.06
N PHE A 25 4.14 10.03 -12.96
CA PHE A 25 5.19 10.77 -12.28
C PHE A 25 6.20 9.83 -11.59
N ALA A 26 5.74 8.72 -10.99
CA ALA A 26 6.60 7.67 -10.44
C ALA A 26 7.51 7.07 -11.52
N ARG A 27 6.96 6.81 -12.72
CA ARG A 27 7.73 6.31 -13.87
C ARG A 27 8.85 7.28 -14.27
N ILE A 28 8.53 8.59 -14.35
CA ILE A 28 9.52 9.64 -14.67
C ILE A 28 10.62 9.68 -13.59
N LEU A 29 10.25 9.69 -12.31
CA LEU A 29 11.20 9.73 -11.20
C LEU A 29 12.06 8.47 -11.10
N LYS A 30 11.50 7.30 -11.41
CA LYS A 30 12.22 6.03 -11.52
C LYS A 30 13.25 6.07 -12.65
N ALA A 31 12.85 6.55 -13.82
CA ALA A 31 13.75 6.68 -14.96
C ALA A 31 14.91 7.65 -14.68
N LYS A 32 14.64 8.82 -14.10
CA LYS A 32 15.67 9.78 -13.67
C LYS A 32 16.63 9.18 -12.65
N GLN A 33 16.11 8.47 -11.66
CA GLN A 33 16.93 7.78 -10.66
C GLN A 33 17.88 6.76 -11.30
N LYS A 34 17.35 5.91 -12.22
CA LYS A 34 18.17 4.91 -12.93
C LYS A 34 19.21 5.54 -13.87
N ALA A 35 18.93 6.71 -14.41
CA ALA A 35 19.86 7.49 -15.25
C ALA A 35 20.88 8.32 -14.43
N GLY A 36 20.78 8.35 -13.10
CA GLY A 36 21.61 9.21 -12.25
C GLY A 36 21.29 10.71 -12.37
N GLU A 37 20.13 11.08 -12.93
CA GLU A 37 19.71 12.47 -13.11
C GLU A 37 19.16 13.04 -11.79
N PRO A 38 19.70 14.16 -11.27
CA PRO A 38 19.16 14.85 -10.11
C PRO A 38 17.74 15.36 -10.35
N HIS A 39 16.87 15.21 -9.35
CA HIS A 39 15.49 15.67 -9.41
C HIS A 39 15.02 16.31 -8.09
N PRO A 40 15.65 17.42 -7.65
CA PRO A 40 15.46 18.02 -6.33
C PRO A 40 14.17 18.85 -6.24
N LEU A 41 13.00 18.21 -6.41
CA LEU A 41 11.68 18.85 -6.47
C LEU A 41 11.19 19.39 -5.13
N LEU A 42 11.74 18.89 -4.02
CA LEU A 42 11.41 19.28 -2.64
C LEU A 42 12.59 19.96 -1.93
N LYS A 43 13.41 20.71 -2.69
CA LYS A 43 14.56 21.44 -2.11
C LYS A 43 14.09 22.37 -0.99
N GLY A 44 14.66 22.19 0.22
CA GLY A 44 14.37 22.98 1.39
C GLY A 44 13.10 22.56 2.15
N LYS A 45 12.36 21.55 1.66
CA LYS A 45 11.18 20.98 2.35
C LYS A 45 11.58 19.91 3.35
N THR A 46 10.80 19.79 4.41
CA THR A 46 10.98 18.80 5.48
C THR A 46 9.72 17.96 5.65
N LEU A 47 9.87 16.63 5.73
CA LEU A 47 8.81 15.68 6.05
C LEU A 47 8.96 15.20 7.50
N GLY A 48 7.93 15.41 8.33
CA GLY A 48 7.83 14.77 9.64
C GLY A 48 7.26 13.36 9.52
N MET A 49 7.99 12.33 10.00
CA MET A 49 7.58 10.94 9.85
C MET A 49 7.25 10.31 11.21
N ILE A 50 5.98 10.26 11.57
CA ILE A 50 5.49 9.69 12.83
C ILE A 50 5.38 8.16 12.70
N PHE A 51 6.05 7.44 13.60
CA PHE A 51 6.04 5.99 13.66
C PHE A 51 5.58 5.48 15.02
N GLN A 52 4.41 4.83 15.06
CA GLN A 52 3.94 4.03 16.18
C GLN A 52 4.18 2.53 15.96
N LYS A 53 4.33 2.12 14.69
CA LYS A 53 4.72 0.76 14.27
C LYS A 53 6.05 0.79 13.53
N ALA A 54 6.99 -0.05 13.91
CA ALA A 54 8.28 -0.16 13.23
C ALA A 54 8.13 -0.62 11.76
N SER A 55 8.97 -0.13 10.88
CA SER A 55 9.09 -0.60 9.50
C SER A 55 10.37 -0.13 8.85
N THR A 56 11.23 -1.07 8.46
CA THR A 56 12.44 -0.76 7.71
C THR A 56 12.11 -0.18 6.33
N ARG A 57 11.24 -0.87 5.57
CA ARG A 57 10.88 -0.46 4.19
C ARG A 57 10.24 0.92 4.15
N THR A 58 9.24 1.18 4.99
CA THR A 58 8.57 2.49 5.02
C THR A 58 9.54 3.59 5.43
N ARG A 59 10.33 3.38 6.49
CA ARG A 59 11.30 4.37 6.95
C ARG A 59 12.29 4.69 5.86
N VAL A 60 13.01 3.68 5.34
CA VAL A 60 14.08 3.89 4.36
C VAL A 60 13.54 4.50 3.07
N SER A 61 12.39 4.02 2.56
CA SER A 61 11.84 4.54 1.29
C SER A 61 11.39 6.01 1.38
N PHE A 62 10.83 6.45 2.51
CA PHE A 62 10.49 7.86 2.70
C PHE A 62 11.72 8.73 2.95
N GLU A 63 12.66 8.31 3.81
CA GLU A 63 13.91 9.07 4.07
C GLU A 63 14.72 9.23 2.79
N VAL A 64 15.00 8.13 2.08
CA VAL A 64 15.74 8.17 0.81
C VAL A 64 14.96 8.94 -0.26
N GLY A 65 13.63 8.77 -0.31
CA GLY A 65 12.77 9.51 -1.23
C GLY A 65 12.88 11.02 -1.03
N MET A 66 12.79 11.51 0.20
CA MET A 66 12.97 12.94 0.52
C MET A 66 14.37 13.43 0.16
N TRP A 67 15.41 12.65 0.49
CA TRP A 67 16.77 13.00 0.15
C TRP A 67 16.98 13.12 -1.37
N GLN A 68 16.48 12.17 -2.16
CA GLN A 68 16.56 12.20 -3.63
C GLN A 68 15.78 13.37 -4.24
N LEU A 69 14.70 13.79 -3.58
CA LEU A 69 13.92 14.97 -3.97
C LEU A 69 14.53 16.29 -3.47
N GLY A 70 15.70 16.25 -2.81
CA GLY A 70 16.42 17.44 -2.32
C GLY A 70 15.88 18.01 -1.01
N GLY A 71 14.97 17.33 -0.36
CA GLY A 71 14.42 17.65 0.95
C GLY A 71 15.08 16.87 2.08
N SER A 72 14.50 16.97 3.27
CA SER A 72 14.89 16.23 4.47
C SER A 72 13.71 15.52 5.11
N ALA A 73 13.98 14.49 5.90
CA ALA A 73 12.97 13.76 6.66
C ALA A 73 13.40 13.63 8.12
N LEU A 74 12.44 13.81 9.03
CA LEU A 74 12.65 13.65 10.48
C LEU A 74 11.94 12.37 10.93
N PHE A 75 12.69 11.40 11.43
CA PHE A 75 12.11 10.21 12.05
C PHE A 75 11.62 10.54 13.46
N LEU A 76 10.32 10.42 13.68
CA LEU A 76 9.63 10.74 14.90
C LEU A 76 9.01 9.46 15.48
N SER A 77 9.73 8.80 16.39
CA SER A 77 9.21 7.64 17.12
C SER A 77 8.19 8.09 18.17
N SER A 78 7.03 7.45 18.23
CA SER A 78 6.03 7.73 19.26
C SER A 78 6.57 7.53 20.69
N ASN A 79 7.58 6.68 20.86
CA ASN A 79 8.25 6.51 22.16
C ASN A 79 9.00 7.76 22.62
N ASP A 80 9.41 8.62 21.69
CA ASP A 80 10.16 9.85 21.92
C ASP A 80 9.27 11.10 21.81
N MET A 81 8.02 10.96 21.38
CA MET A 81 7.04 12.03 21.20
C MET A 81 6.05 12.11 22.36
N GLN A 82 5.42 13.28 22.52
CA GLN A 82 4.39 13.48 23.52
C GLN A 82 3.05 12.79 23.16
N ILE A 83 2.78 12.54 21.90
CA ILE A 83 1.61 11.77 21.43
C ILE A 83 1.58 10.37 22.06
N GLY A 84 2.73 9.74 22.24
CA GLY A 84 2.88 8.47 22.98
C GLY A 84 2.70 8.61 24.51
N ARG A 85 2.57 9.82 25.02
CA ARG A 85 2.42 10.17 26.46
C ARG A 85 1.12 10.90 26.77
N GLY A 86 0.15 10.89 25.85
CA GLY A 86 -1.18 11.43 26.04
C GLY A 86 -1.41 12.84 25.51
N GLU A 87 -0.48 13.42 24.71
CA GLU A 87 -0.78 14.65 23.97
C GLU A 87 -1.86 14.37 22.93
N PRO A 88 -2.93 15.21 22.83
CA PRO A 88 -3.94 15.04 21.79
C PRO A 88 -3.34 15.12 20.38
N VAL A 89 -3.81 14.26 19.46
CA VAL A 89 -3.35 14.22 18.06
C VAL A 89 -3.45 15.59 17.39
N LYS A 90 -4.56 16.32 17.63
CA LYS A 90 -4.80 17.67 17.11
C LYS A 90 -3.75 18.70 17.54
N ASP A 91 -3.17 18.56 18.73
CA ASP A 91 -2.15 19.51 19.21
C ASP A 91 -0.80 19.18 18.53
N THR A 92 -0.44 17.91 18.43
CA THR A 92 0.70 17.46 17.63
C THR A 92 0.57 17.92 16.16
N ALA A 93 -0.61 17.79 15.54
CA ALA A 93 -0.87 18.25 14.17
C ALA A 93 -0.60 19.73 13.98
N ARG A 94 -1.15 20.57 14.89
CA ARG A 94 -1.00 22.04 14.85
C ARG A 94 0.44 22.50 15.05
N VAL A 95 1.18 21.83 15.95
CA VAL A 95 2.59 22.16 16.22
C VAL A 95 3.46 21.74 15.05
N LEU A 96 3.35 20.48 14.58
CA LEU A 96 4.18 19.99 13.48
C LEU A 96 3.94 20.76 12.20
N SER A 97 2.71 21.17 11.91
CA SER A 97 2.39 21.99 10.73
C SER A 97 3.09 23.34 10.68
N ARG A 98 3.68 23.81 11.81
CA ARG A 98 4.48 25.03 11.88
C ARG A 98 5.97 24.79 11.70
N TYR A 99 6.41 23.52 11.71
CA TYR A 99 7.81 23.13 11.68
C TYR A 99 8.20 22.38 10.40
N VAL A 100 7.24 21.66 9.78
CA VAL A 100 7.49 20.80 8.62
C VAL A 100 6.53 21.14 7.48
N ASP A 101 6.85 20.67 6.27
CA ASP A 101 6.08 20.94 5.04
C ASP A 101 5.12 19.79 4.68
N GLY A 102 5.20 18.68 5.38
CA GLY A 102 4.32 17.54 5.26
C GLY A 102 4.50 16.57 6.43
N ILE A 103 3.48 15.78 6.71
CA ILE A 103 3.50 14.78 7.78
C ILE A 103 3.18 13.42 7.19
N MET A 104 4.02 12.42 7.46
CA MET A 104 3.71 11.03 7.20
C MET A 104 3.47 10.31 8.52
N ILE A 105 2.46 9.46 8.59
CA ILE A 105 2.15 8.70 9.81
C ILE A 105 1.96 7.22 9.50
N ARG A 106 2.55 6.37 10.35
CA ARG A 106 2.36 4.93 10.40
C ARG A 106 1.92 4.54 11.80
N THR A 107 0.66 4.17 11.96
CA THR A 107 0.01 3.98 13.25
C THR A 107 -0.94 2.76 13.25
N PHE A 108 -1.72 2.61 14.30
CA PHE A 108 -2.76 1.59 14.44
C PHE A 108 -4.12 2.12 13.96
N SER A 109 -4.63 3.15 14.60
CA SER A 109 -5.97 3.69 14.35
C SER A 109 -6.03 4.53 13.07
N HIS A 110 -7.01 4.25 12.20
CA HIS A 110 -7.26 5.10 11.04
C HIS A 110 -7.85 6.45 11.43
N LEU A 111 -8.69 6.49 12.48
CA LEU A 111 -9.26 7.73 13.03
C LEU A 111 -8.17 8.71 13.51
N GLU A 112 -7.04 8.21 14.00
CA GLU A 112 -5.90 9.05 14.38
C GLU A 112 -5.29 9.78 13.17
N VAL A 113 -5.26 9.11 12.01
CA VAL A 113 -4.77 9.71 10.76
C VAL A 113 -5.75 10.75 10.25
N GLU A 114 -7.06 10.49 10.35
CA GLU A 114 -8.11 11.43 9.97
C GLU A 114 -8.09 12.66 10.86
N GLU A 115 -7.97 12.50 12.21
CA GLU A 115 -7.82 13.63 13.13
C GLU A 115 -6.54 14.43 12.84
N LEU A 116 -5.41 13.76 12.58
CA LEU A 116 -4.18 14.44 12.22
C LEU A 116 -4.36 15.31 10.97
N ALA A 117 -5.02 14.79 9.94
CA ALA A 117 -5.30 15.50 8.70
C ALA A 117 -6.29 16.67 8.88
N GLU A 118 -7.31 16.49 9.73
CA GLU A 118 -8.29 17.56 10.04
C GLU A 118 -7.63 18.80 10.66
N TYR A 119 -6.63 18.61 11.52
CA TYR A 119 -5.99 19.71 12.26
C TYR A 119 -4.63 20.15 11.70
N ALA A 120 -4.04 19.41 10.77
CA ALA A 120 -2.83 19.82 10.07
C ALA A 120 -3.14 20.90 9.02
N THR A 121 -2.16 21.78 8.77
CA THR A 121 -2.20 22.77 7.68
C THR A 121 -1.20 22.45 6.57
N VAL A 122 -0.59 21.28 6.64
CA VAL A 122 0.33 20.70 5.65
C VAL A 122 -0.18 19.30 5.25
N PRO A 123 0.17 18.79 4.07
CA PRO A 123 -0.28 17.47 3.63
C PRO A 123 0.03 16.35 4.62
N VAL A 124 -0.95 15.48 4.86
CA VAL A 124 -0.81 14.27 5.67
C VAL A 124 -0.83 13.04 4.76
N ILE A 125 0.14 12.15 4.95
CA ILE A 125 0.31 10.90 4.19
C ILE A 125 0.12 9.71 5.12
N ASN A 126 -0.89 8.89 4.85
CA ASN A 126 -1.09 7.61 5.51
C ASN A 126 -0.09 6.57 4.97
N ALA A 127 0.94 6.25 5.74
CA ALA A 127 1.90 5.22 5.38
C ALA A 127 1.42 3.80 5.76
N LEU A 128 0.57 3.67 6.78
CA LEU A 128 -0.16 2.47 7.17
C LEU A 128 -1.03 2.73 8.41
N THR A 129 -2.23 2.16 8.39
CA THR A 129 -3.06 1.92 9.59
C THR A 129 -3.52 0.47 9.63
N ASP A 130 -4.25 0.06 10.67
CA ASP A 130 -4.87 -1.29 10.72
C ASP A 130 -5.97 -1.45 9.66
N LEU A 131 -6.56 -0.36 9.19
CA LEU A 131 -7.61 -0.37 8.17
C LEU A 131 -7.06 -0.33 6.74
N LEU A 132 -6.02 0.49 6.47
CA LEU A 132 -5.52 0.78 5.12
C LEU A 132 -3.99 0.86 5.05
N HIS A 133 -3.44 0.48 3.89
CA HIS A 133 -2.03 0.68 3.50
C HIS A 133 -1.93 1.28 2.08
N PRO A 134 -2.38 2.54 1.87
CA PRO A 134 -2.56 3.11 0.54
C PRO A 134 -1.25 3.26 -0.25
N CYS A 135 -0.13 3.60 0.43
CA CYS A 135 1.18 3.71 -0.23
C CYS A 135 1.67 2.37 -0.81
N GLN A 136 1.34 1.25 -0.14
CA GLN A 136 1.68 -0.09 -0.65
C GLN A 136 0.81 -0.41 -1.85
N ALA A 137 -0.51 -0.32 -1.72
CA ALA A 137 -1.43 -0.64 -2.80
C ALA A 137 -1.17 0.15 -4.09
N MET A 138 -0.79 1.44 -3.97
CA MET A 138 -0.35 2.24 -5.11
C MET A 138 0.91 1.68 -5.77
N ALA A 139 1.90 1.23 -4.99
CA ALA A 139 3.13 0.64 -5.51
C ALA A 139 2.87 -0.74 -6.15
N ASP A 140 1.96 -1.51 -5.58
CA ASP A 140 1.57 -2.84 -6.08
C ASP A 140 0.94 -2.72 -7.47
N ILE A 141 -0.04 -1.83 -7.61
CA ILE A 141 -0.73 -1.66 -8.88
C ILE A 141 0.16 -0.95 -9.92
N PHE A 142 1.07 -0.06 -9.48
CA PHE A 142 2.10 0.46 -10.38
C PHE A 142 3.04 -0.65 -10.87
N THR A 143 3.42 -1.60 -10.01
CA THR A 143 4.23 -2.77 -10.42
C THR A 143 3.45 -3.67 -11.39
N ALA A 144 2.17 -3.94 -11.10
CA ALA A 144 1.32 -4.67 -12.04
C ALA A 144 1.23 -3.97 -13.40
N LEU A 145 1.12 -2.64 -13.42
CA LEU A 145 1.12 -1.85 -14.66
C LEU A 145 2.44 -1.96 -15.44
N GLU A 146 3.58 -1.93 -14.76
CA GLU A 146 4.90 -2.09 -15.41
C GLU A 146 5.06 -3.47 -16.05
N HIS A 147 4.59 -4.54 -15.41
CA HIS A 147 4.73 -5.92 -15.89
C HIS A 147 3.64 -6.35 -16.87
N LYS A 148 2.43 -5.78 -16.79
CA LYS A 148 1.27 -6.18 -17.59
C LYS A 148 0.88 -5.16 -18.67
N GLY A 149 1.44 -3.96 -18.65
CA GLY A 149 1.20 -2.90 -19.64
C GLY A 149 -0.16 -2.19 -19.48
N GLU A 150 -1.22 -2.91 -19.13
CA GLU A 150 -2.57 -2.40 -18.95
C GLU A 150 -3.23 -3.04 -17.71
N LEU A 151 -4.02 -2.27 -16.97
CA LEU A 151 -4.71 -2.75 -15.75
C LEU A 151 -6.15 -3.15 -16.03
N LYS A 152 -6.85 -2.41 -16.91
CA LYS A 152 -8.26 -2.64 -17.17
C LYS A 152 -8.50 -4.04 -17.74
N GLY A 153 -9.42 -4.79 -17.10
CA GLY A 153 -9.74 -6.16 -17.48
C GLY A 153 -8.70 -7.21 -17.05
N ARG A 154 -7.60 -6.81 -16.39
CA ARG A 154 -6.71 -7.73 -15.69
C ARG A 154 -7.33 -8.18 -14.38
N LYS A 155 -6.92 -9.34 -13.88
CA LYS A 155 -7.41 -9.91 -12.64
C LYS A 155 -6.28 -10.05 -11.62
N LEU A 156 -6.45 -9.40 -10.45
CA LEU A 156 -5.67 -9.65 -9.26
C LEU A 156 -6.39 -10.65 -8.37
N CYS A 157 -5.69 -11.68 -7.93
CA CYS A 157 -6.17 -12.63 -6.92
C CYS A 157 -5.39 -12.40 -5.62
N TYR A 158 -6.09 -11.97 -4.58
CA TYR A 158 -5.56 -11.89 -3.23
C TYR A 158 -5.92 -13.14 -2.44
N ILE A 159 -4.95 -13.74 -1.75
CA ILE A 159 -5.15 -14.96 -0.94
C ILE A 159 -4.55 -14.72 0.44
N GLY A 160 -5.38 -14.73 1.50
CA GLY A 160 -4.91 -14.47 2.85
C GLY A 160 -5.93 -13.79 3.77
N ASP A 161 -5.42 -13.01 4.73
CA ASP A 161 -6.24 -12.30 5.73
C ASP A 161 -6.96 -11.09 5.11
N GLY A 162 -8.20 -10.84 5.53
CA GLY A 162 -8.97 -9.66 5.19
C GLY A 162 -8.46 -8.39 5.89
N ASN A 163 -7.17 -8.11 5.74
CA ASN A 163 -6.44 -7.05 6.44
C ASN A 163 -6.42 -5.71 5.66
N ASN A 164 -5.62 -4.76 6.13
CA ASN A 164 -5.44 -3.45 5.51
C ASN A 164 -4.87 -3.49 4.09
N MET A 165 -4.14 -4.55 3.72
CA MET A 165 -3.63 -4.71 2.36
C MET A 165 -4.76 -4.98 1.38
N VAL A 166 -5.56 -6.02 1.62
CA VAL A 166 -6.69 -6.33 0.73
C VAL A 166 -7.72 -5.20 0.71
N ASN A 167 -7.96 -4.53 1.84
CA ASN A 167 -8.82 -3.35 1.89
C ASN A 167 -8.35 -2.25 0.92
N SER A 168 -7.04 -1.98 0.89
CA SER A 168 -6.47 -0.97 -0.02
C SER A 168 -6.44 -1.44 -1.47
N LEU A 169 -6.19 -2.74 -1.72
CA LEU A 169 -6.24 -3.33 -3.05
C LEU A 169 -7.66 -3.31 -3.63
N LEU A 170 -8.69 -3.57 -2.82
CA LEU A 170 -10.10 -3.43 -3.23
C LEU A 170 -10.40 -2.02 -3.76
N HIS A 171 -9.96 -0.98 -3.04
CA HIS A 171 -10.16 0.40 -3.48
C HIS A 171 -9.48 0.69 -4.82
N ILE A 172 -8.20 0.34 -4.96
CA ILE A 172 -7.45 0.73 -6.17
C ILE A 172 -7.85 -0.11 -7.38
N CYS A 173 -8.00 -1.43 -7.24
CA CYS A 173 -8.43 -2.31 -8.34
C CYS A 173 -9.79 -1.88 -8.89
N ALA A 174 -10.75 -1.60 -8.00
CA ALA A 174 -12.06 -1.12 -8.39
C ALA A 174 -12.00 0.18 -9.20
N LYS A 175 -11.11 1.11 -8.86
CA LYS A 175 -10.99 2.40 -9.56
C LYS A 175 -10.31 2.28 -10.92
N VAL A 176 -9.25 1.49 -11.02
CA VAL A 176 -8.49 1.37 -12.28
C VAL A 176 -9.08 0.36 -13.27
N GLY A 177 -10.21 -0.25 -12.93
CA GLY A 177 -10.90 -1.21 -13.80
C GLY A 177 -10.26 -2.60 -13.81
N MET A 178 -9.48 -2.94 -12.80
CA MET A 178 -8.88 -4.25 -12.60
C MET A 178 -9.82 -5.14 -11.79
N ASP A 179 -10.12 -6.33 -12.28
CA ASP A 179 -10.90 -7.32 -11.52
C ASP A 179 -10.12 -7.75 -10.28
N ILE A 180 -10.82 -8.01 -9.17
CA ILE A 180 -10.20 -8.55 -7.96
C ILE A 180 -10.99 -9.73 -7.41
N SER A 181 -10.31 -10.85 -7.19
CA SER A 181 -10.82 -11.99 -6.45
C SER A 181 -10.07 -12.09 -5.12
N VAL A 182 -10.81 -12.26 -4.02
CA VAL A 182 -10.26 -12.36 -2.67
C VAL A 182 -10.64 -13.72 -2.10
N ALA A 183 -9.64 -14.55 -1.80
CA ALA A 183 -9.83 -15.80 -1.07
C ALA A 183 -9.38 -15.62 0.38
N THR A 184 -10.32 -15.79 1.32
CA THR A 184 -10.07 -15.63 2.76
C THR A 184 -10.93 -16.63 3.54
N PRO A 185 -10.46 -17.16 4.69
CA PRO A 185 -11.32 -17.95 5.56
C PRO A 185 -12.54 -17.15 6.02
N ALA A 186 -13.67 -17.79 6.21
CA ALA A 186 -14.98 -17.15 6.45
C ALA A 186 -14.98 -16.08 7.57
N ASN A 187 -14.19 -16.27 8.62
CA ASN A 187 -14.13 -15.35 9.76
C ASN A 187 -13.05 -14.24 9.60
N TYR A 188 -12.40 -14.18 8.45
CA TYR A 188 -11.31 -13.25 8.16
C TYR A 188 -11.56 -12.43 6.90
N ALA A 189 -12.83 -12.14 6.64
CA ALA A 189 -13.25 -11.34 5.48
C ALA A 189 -12.73 -9.89 5.56
N PRO A 190 -12.54 -9.21 4.41
CA PRO A 190 -12.25 -7.78 4.35
C PRO A 190 -13.33 -6.95 5.06
N ASP A 191 -12.99 -5.71 5.42
CA ASP A 191 -13.94 -4.77 6.03
C ASP A 191 -15.14 -4.52 5.11
N ALA A 192 -16.36 -4.70 5.65
CA ALA A 192 -17.60 -4.61 4.87
C ALA A 192 -17.83 -3.22 4.27
N THR A 193 -17.46 -2.16 4.99
CA THR A 193 -17.58 -0.78 4.51
C THR A 193 -16.65 -0.53 3.32
N ILE A 194 -15.42 -1.07 3.39
CA ILE A 194 -14.45 -0.99 2.29
C ILE A 194 -14.96 -1.75 1.06
N VAL A 195 -15.54 -2.94 1.26
CA VAL A 195 -16.13 -3.73 0.16
C VAL A 195 -17.28 -2.97 -0.51
N GLU A 196 -18.15 -2.32 0.27
CA GLU A 196 -19.26 -1.51 -0.26
C GLU A 196 -18.74 -0.30 -1.05
N GLN A 197 -17.75 0.42 -0.52
CA GLN A 197 -17.11 1.55 -1.21
C GLN A 197 -16.44 1.11 -2.53
N ALA A 198 -15.72 -0.01 -2.50
CA ALA A 198 -15.09 -0.58 -3.69
C ALA A 198 -16.14 -1.03 -4.72
N ALA A 199 -17.27 -1.60 -4.30
CA ALA A 199 -18.36 -2.02 -5.21
C ALA A 199 -18.97 -0.82 -5.95
N VAL A 200 -19.07 0.35 -5.33
CA VAL A 200 -19.51 1.59 -6.01
C VAL A 200 -18.51 1.99 -7.12
N ALA A 201 -17.22 1.98 -6.81
CA ALA A 201 -16.17 2.31 -7.80
C ALA A 201 -16.12 1.27 -8.94
N ALA A 202 -16.28 -0.02 -8.61
CA ALA A 202 -16.30 -1.11 -9.58
C ALA A 202 -17.45 -0.99 -10.61
N LYS A 203 -18.64 -0.55 -10.18
CA LYS A 203 -19.75 -0.26 -11.09
C LYS A 203 -19.41 0.83 -12.12
N LEU A 204 -18.61 1.82 -11.74
CA LEU A 204 -18.21 2.92 -12.61
C LEU A 204 -17.10 2.49 -13.59
N SER A 205 -16.13 1.71 -13.14
CA SER A 205 -15.00 1.26 -13.95
C SER A 205 -15.32 0.03 -14.81
N GLY A 206 -16.34 -0.74 -14.43
CA GLY A 206 -16.70 -2.04 -15.04
C GLY A 206 -15.93 -3.23 -14.49
N SER A 207 -15.14 -3.06 -13.41
CA SER A 207 -14.42 -4.17 -12.78
C SER A 207 -15.33 -5.04 -11.92
N LYS A 208 -14.86 -6.26 -11.63
CA LYS A 208 -15.59 -7.26 -10.82
C LYS A 208 -14.85 -7.48 -9.50
N ILE A 209 -15.62 -7.54 -8.41
CA ILE A 209 -15.13 -7.91 -7.08
C ILE A 209 -15.78 -9.25 -6.73
N THR A 210 -14.96 -10.25 -6.40
CA THR A 210 -15.41 -11.59 -5.98
C THR A 210 -14.72 -11.97 -4.68
N ILE A 211 -15.48 -12.27 -3.64
CA ILE A 211 -14.98 -12.73 -2.33
C ILE A 211 -15.47 -14.15 -2.11
N LEU A 212 -14.56 -15.07 -1.82
CA LEU A 212 -14.84 -16.49 -1.65
C LEU A 212 -13.87 -17.13 -0.64
N ASP A 213 -14.13 -18.38 -0.30
CA ASP A 213 -13.32 -19.17 0.64
C ASP A 213 -12.52 -20.29 -0.05
N ASP A 214 -12.50 -20.33 -1.39
CA ASP A 214 -11.76 -21.28 -2.21
C ASP A 214 -10.58 -20.57 -2.93
N PRO A 215 -9.32 -20.76 -2.47
CA PRO A 215 -8.14 -20.17 -3.10
C PRO A 215 -7.94 -20.61 -4.54
N LEU A 216 -8.29 -21.86 -4.89
CA LEU A 216 -8.10 -22.38 -6.24
C LEU A 216 -9.06 -21.71 -7.22
N ALA A 217 -10.33 -21.60 -6.84
CA ALA A 217 -11.34 -20.89 -7.63
C ALA A 217 -11.00 -19.39 -7.76
N ALA A 218 -10.47 -18.77 -6.70
CA ALA A 218 -10.03 -17.38 -6.74
C ALA A 218 -8.86 -17.16 -7.69
N ALA A 219 -7.87 -18.08 -7.70
CA ALA A 219 -6.66 -17.98 -8.50
C ALA A 219 -6.90 -18.24 -10.00
N GLN A 220 -8.03 -18.86 -10.37
CA GLN A 220 -8.33 -19.21 -11.75
C GLN A 220 -8.18 -17.99 -12.67
N ASP A 221 -7.35 -18.12 -13.72
CA ASP A 221 -7.09 -17.10 -14.74
C ASP A 221 -6.61 -15.73 -14.19
N ALA A 222 -5.96 -15.70 -13.02
CA ALA A 222 -5.40 -14.48 -12.47
C ALA A 222 -4.16 -14.00 -13.23
N ASP A 223 -4.07 -12.68 -13.48
CA ASP A 223 -2.88 -12.03 -14.03
C ASP A 223 -1.85 -11.73 -12.93
N VAL A 224 -2.32 -11.57 -11.68
CA VAL A 224 -1.52 -11.29 -10.50
C VAL A 224 -2.00 -12.18 -9.35
N LEU A 225 -1.10 -12.92 -8.71
CA LEU A 225 -1.32 -13.58 -7.42
C LEU A 225 -0.67 -12.75 -6.33
N TYR A 226 -1.45 -12.39 -5.31
CA TYR A 226 -1.00 -11.55 -4.21
C TYR A 226 -1.29 -12.20 -2.86
N THR A 227 -0.35 -12.14 -1.93
CA THR A 227 -0.58 -12.52 -0.54
C THR A 227 0.15 -11.59 0.43
N ASP A 228 -0.22 -11.68 1.69
CA ASP A 228 0.40 -11.02 2.83
C ASP A 228 0.45 -12.00 4.01
N VAL A 229 1.23 -11.69 5.03
CA VAL A 229 1.34 -12.50 6.26
C VAL A 229 -0.03 -12.76 6.87
N TRP A 230 -0.26 -14.00 7.36
CA TRP A 230 -1.51 -14.37 8.02
C TRP A 230 -1.72 -13.67 9.36
N ALA A 231 -0.64 -13.34 10.07
CA ALA A 231 -0.66 -12.56 11.28
C ALA A 231 0.07 -11.23 11.08
N SER A 232 -0.70 -10.16 10.88
CA SER A 232 -0.16 -8.81 10.76
C SER A 232 0.49 -8.33 12.07
N MET A 233 1.37 -7.32 11.98
CA MET A 233 2.03 -6.71 13.14
C MET A 233 1.00 -6.26 14.19
N GLY A 234 1.21 -6.68 15.43
CA GLY A 234 0.31 -6.48 16.57
C GLY A 234 -0.67 -7.62 16.81
N LYS A 235 -0.68 -8.66 15.94
CA LYS A 235 -1.49 -9.88 16.08
C LYS A 235 -0.63 -11.14 16.28
N GLU A 236 0.62 -10.98 16.71
CA GLU A 236 1.57 -12.09 16.89
C GLU A 236 1.06 -13.13 17.90
N GLY A 237 0.28 -12.70 18.90
CA GLY A 237 -0.36 -13.59 19.87
C GLY A 237 -1.42 -14.55 19.28
N GLU A 238 -1.91 -14.26 18.07
CA GLU A 238 -2.90 -15.07 17.36
C GLU A 238 -2.26 -16.05 16.35
N GLN A 239 -0.94 -16.07 16.21
CA GLN A 239 -0.24 -16.79 15.13
C GLN A 239 -0.63 -18.26 15.05
N ALA A 240 -0.73 -18.99 16.17
CA ALA A 240 -1.09 -20.40 16.18
C ALA A 240 -2.53 -20.65 15.67
N ILE A 241 -3.47 -19.81 16.10
CA ILE A 241 -4.88 -19.90 15.67
C ILE A 241 -5.00 -19.56 14.20
N ARG A 242 -4.32 -18.51 13.74
CA ARG A 242 -4.31 -18.09 12.34
C ARG A 242 -3.67 -19.13 11.43
N LYS A 243 -2.56 -19.72 11.83
CA LYS A 243 -1.92 -20.81 11.07
C LYS A 243 -2.86 -22.00 10.85
N GLN A 244 -3.72 -22.31 11.80
CA GLN A 244 -4.73 -23.35 11.65
C GLN A 244 -5.89 -22.89 10.75
N ALA A 245 -6.38 -21.66 10.91
CA ALA A 245 -7.49 -21.10 10.14
C ALA A 245 -7.12 -20.89 8.66
N PHE A 246 -5.88 -20.51 8.38
CA PHE A 246 -5.37 -20.27 7.02
C PHE A 246 -4.73 -21.50 6.38
N ALA A 247 -4.85 -22.69 6.98
CA ALA A 247 -4.41 -23.92 6.34
C ALA A 247 -5.12 -24.09 4.97
N GLY A 248 -4.34 -24.13 3.89
CA GLY A 248 -4.84 -24.16 2.51
C GLY A 248 -4.87 -22.81 1.79
N PHE A 249 -4.67 -21.68 2.49
CA PHE A 249 -4.59 -20.34 1.89
C PHE A 249 -3.15 -19.91 1.60
N GLN A 250 -2.34 -20.83 1.11
CA GLN A 250 -0.93 -20.63 0.77
C GLN A 250 -0.76 -20.50 -0.74
N ILE A 251 -0.07 -19.47 -1.23
CA ILE A 251 0.37 -19.42 -2.63
C ILE A 251 1.49 -20.45 -2.84
N ASN A 252 1.22 -21.43 -3.67
CA ASN A 252 2.09 -22.54 -4.04
C ASN A 252 1.97 -22.86 -5.53
N ASN A 253 2.70 -23.85 -6.02
CA ASN A 253 2.68 -24.24 -7.42
C ASN A 253 1.29 -24.66 -7.94
N THR A 254 0.42 -25.21 -7.12
CA THR A 254 -0.95 -25.57 -7.52
C THR A 254 -1.75 -24.30 -7.88
N LEU A 255 -1.69 -23.26 -7.05
CA LEU A 255 -2.33 -21.99 -7.33
C LEU A 255 -1.67 -21.24 -8.50
N LEU A 256 -0.35 -21.33 -8.61
CA LEU A 256 0.38 -20.76 -9.76
C LEU A 256 -0.05 -21.39 -11.09
N GLN A 257 -0.32 -22.70 -11.12
CA GLN A 257 -0.79 -23.40 -12.31
C GLN A 257 -2.27 -23.09 -12.66
N ALA A 258 -3.09 -22.69 -11.69
CA ALA A 258 -4.47 -22.28 -11.93
C ALA A 258 -4.57 -20.86 -12.51
N ALA A 259 -3.59 -20.03 -12.24
CA ALA A 259 -3.48 -18.68 -12.78
C ALA A 259 -3.03 -18.69 -14.25
N LYS A 260 -3.01 -17.54 -14.89
CA LYS A 260 -2.48 -17.40 -16.26
C LYS A 260 -1.01 -17.79 -16.30
N LYS A 261 -0.58 -18.33 -17.44
CA LYS A 261 0.80 -18.77 -17.65
C LYS A 261 1.83 -17.65 -17.43
N ASP A 262 1.46 -16.42 -17.72
CA ASP A 262 2.27 -15.22 -17.55
C ASP A 262 1.93 -14.46 -16.23
N THR A 263 1.25 -15.11 -15.29
CA THR A 263 0.92 -14.50 -13.99
C THR A 263 2.18 -14.02 -13.27
N ILE A 264 2.07 -12.91 -12.54
CA ILE A 264 3.12 -12.46 -11.63
C ILE A 264 2.70 -12.71 -10.19
N VAL A 265 3.68 -12.94 -9.32
CA VAL A 265 3.48 -13.17 -7.88
C VAL A 265 4.00 -11.97 -7.11
N MET A 266 3.19 -11.45 -6.20
CA MET A 266 3.46 -10.27 -5.40
C MET A 266 3.26 -10.55 -3.92
N HIS A 267 4.02 -9.84 -3.08
CA HIS A 267 3.95 -9.89 -1.62
C HIS A 267 4.60 -8.64 -1.04
N CYS A 268 3.88 -7.89 -0.21
CA CYS A 268 4.36 -6.62 0.36
C CYS A 268 5.57 -6.75 1.31
N LEU A 269 5.98 -7.98 1.66
CA LEU A 269 7.06 -8.31 2.58
C LEU A 269 6.89 -7.70 4.00
N PRO A 270 7.39 -8.37 5.07
CA PRO A 270 8.18 -9.60 5.06
C PRO A 270 7.32 -10.82 4.79
N ALA A 271 7.87 -11.87 4.16
CA ALA A 271 7.18 -13.12 3.91
C ALA A 271 7.59 -14.21 4.89
N HIS A 272 6.62 -15.03 5.34
CA HIS A 272 6.87 -16.24 6.10
C HIS A 272 6.83 -17.46 5.17
N ARG A 273 7.98 -17.77 4.58
CA ARG A 273 8.13 -18.90 3.65
C ARG A 273 7.68 -20.21 4.29
N GLY A 274 6.81 -20.94 3.58
CA GLY A 274 6.17 -22.16 4.08
C GLY A 274 4.88 -21.91 4.88
N GLU A 275 4.51 -20.64 5.12
CA GLU A 275 3.20 -20.24 5.63
C GLU A 275 2.34 -19.71 4.47
N GLU A 276 2.21 -18.41 4.29
CA GLU A 276 1.35 -17.81 3.24
C GLU A 276 1.86 -18.01 1.80
N ILE A 277 3.16 -18.27 1.65
CA ILE A 277 3.80 -18.49 0.35
C ILE A 277 4.93 -19.52 0.46
N THR A 278 5.10 -20.36 -0.56
CA THR A 278 6.22 -21.32 -0.61
C THR A 278 7.50 -20.68 -1.11
N GLU A 279 8.66 -21.23 -0.71
CA GLU A 279 9.99 -20.75 -1.11
C GLU A 279 10.18 -20.78 -2.62
N ASP A 280 9.79 -21.85 -3.27
CA ASP A 280 9.93 -22.04 -4.73
C ASP A 280 9.08 -21.08 -5.55
N VAL A 281 7.96 -20.58 -5.01
CA VAL A 281 7.12 -19.59 -5.67
C VAL A 281 7.69 -18.17 -5.47
N ILE A 282 8.07 -17.80 -4.26
CA ILE A 282 8.57 -16.44 -3.98
C ILE A 282 9.94 -16.19 -4.61
N GLU A 283 10.77 -17.22 -4.75
CA GLU A 283 12.08 -17.17 -5.44
C GLU A 283 11.97 -17.56 -6.93
N GLY A 284 10.77 -17.92 -7.38
CA GLY A 284 10.52 -18.39 -8.74
C GLY A 284 10.47 -17.27 -9.78
N PRO A 285 10.47 -17.64 -11.08
CA PRO A 285 10.55 -16.68 -12.19
C PRO A 285 9.32 -15.78 -12.34
N ASN A 286 8.20 -16.14 -11.72
CA ASN A 286 6.98 -15.32 -11.72
C ASN A 286 6.97 -14.27 -10.60
N SER A 287 7.89 -14.35 -9.63
CA SER A 287 7.95 -13.44 -8.49
C SER A 287 8.52 -12.09 -8.88
N VAL A 288 7.80 -11.03 -8.54
CA VAL A 288 8.21 -9.63 -8.74
C VAL A 288 8.26 -8.84 -7.44
N VAL A 289 8.38 -9.55 -6.30
CA VAL A 289 8.33 -8.97 -4.95
C VAL A 289 9.41 -7.92 -4.69
N PHE A 290 10.56 -8.01 -5.35
CA PHE A 290 11.63 -7.01 -5.20
C PHE A 290 11.41 -5.79 -6.11
N ASP A 291 10.81 -5.95 -7.29
CA ASP A 291 10.36 -4.83 -8.13
C ASP A 291 9.25 -4.05 -7.42
N GLU A 292 8.31 -4.78 -6.79
CA GLU A 292 7.25 -4.21 -5.93
C GLU A 292 7.85 -3.41 -4.76
N ALA A 293 8.84 -3.97 -4.07
CA ALA A 293 9.54 -3.28 -2.98
C ALA A 293 10.31 -2.04 -3.46
N GLU A 294 10.97 -2.09 -4.64
CA GLU A 294 11.62 -0.94 -5.27
C GLU A 294 10.58 0.15 -5.59
N ASN A 295 9.45 -0.22 -6.14
CA ASN A 295 8.41 0.71 -6.55
C ASN A 295 7.78 1.49 -5.39
N ARG A 296 7.87 1.00 -4.15
CA ARG A 296 7.55 1.77 -2.95
C ARG A 296 8.29 3.10 -2.91
N LEU A 297 9.59 3.11 -3.20
CA LEU A 297 10.40 4.32 -3.23
C LEU A 297 9.89 5.31 -4.30
N HIS A 298 9.64 4.82 -5.51
CA HIS A 298 9.31 5.68 -6.64
C HIS A 298 7.89 6.27 -6.54
N VAL A 299 6.91 5.45 -6.11
CA VAL A 299 5.54 5.90 -5.89
C VAL A 299 5.45 6.87 -4.71
N GLN A 300 6.15 6.61 -3.61
CA GLN A 300 6.19 7.53 -2.47
C GLN A 300 6.87 8.86 -2.82
N LYS A 301 7.93 8.86 -3.65
CA LYS A 301 8.52 10.10 -4.19
C LYS A 301 7.48 10.88 -5.01
N ALA A 302 6.73 10.20 -5.87
CA ALA A 302 5.70 10.87 -6.68
C ALA A 302 4.61 11.48 -5.80
N ILE A 303 4.12 10.74 -4.80
CA ILE A 303 3.12 11.24 -3.84
C ILE A 303 3.67 12.47 -3.12
N MET A 304 4.85 12.38 -2.49
CA MET A 304 5.45 13.50 -1.77
C MET A 304 5.63 14.73 -2.67
N ALA A 305 6.17 14.56 -3.87
CA ALA A 305 6.41 15.66 -4.79
C ALA A 305 5.09 16.31 -5.26
N LEU A 306 4.07 15.52 -5.58
CA LEU A 306 2.77 16.05 -6.03
C LEU A 306 1.99 16.76 -4.92
N LEU A 307 2.17 16.38 -3.67
CA LEU A 307 1.50 17.00 -2.53
C LEU A 307 2.24 18.24 -2.00
N MET A 308 3.59 18.21 -1.98
CA MET A 308 4.42 19.15 -1.22
C MET A 308 5.20 20.14 -2.10
N ALA A 309 5.37 19.90 -3.42
CA ALA A 309 6.11 20.82 -4.28
C ALA A 309 5.34 22.14 -4.49
N ASP A 310 6.08 23.23 -4.74
CA ASP A 310 5.56 24.59 -4.97
C ASP A 310 4.81 24.74 -6.31
#